data_ac1b10febcad9f9e47a04de9b38b0e80
#
_entry.id   ac1b10febcad9f9e47a04de9b38b0e80
#
_cell.length_a   1.000
_cell.length_b   1.000
_cell.length_c   1.000
_cell.angle_alpha   90.00
_cell.angle_beta   90.00
_cell.angle_gamma   90.00
#
_symmetry.space_group_name_H-M   'P 1'
#
loop_
_entity.id
_entity.type
_entity.pdbx_description
1 polymer ?
#
loop_
_entity_poly.entity_id
_entity_poly.type
_entity_poly.pdbx_seq_one_letter_code
_entity_poly.pdbx_strand_id
1 'polypeptide(L)'
;MLLNKNSLIKAKYEGQTYEIVPSFSFNNKSYERQANSKGEYRERGGKKIRAITYTPDFIGRGFIIECKGRPNESFPLRWKLFKKYISTHHPDVVLYKPQTKKECEETVSLILGKRKT
;
A
#
# COMPACT_ATOMS: atom_id res chain seq x y z
N MET A 1 -0.73 -11.37 -14.69
CA MET A 1 -1.35 -11.74 -13.41
C MET A 1 -2.76 -12.28 -13.62
N LEU A 2 -3.12 -13.26 -12.83
CA LEU A 2 -4.43 -13.88 -12.94
C LEU A 2 -5.58 -12.89 -12.81
N LEU A 3 -5.49 -12.01 -11.82
CA LEU A 3 -6.54 -11.02 -11.57
C LEU A 3 -6.68 -10.02 -12.70
N ASN A 4 -5.57 -9.67 -13.33
CA ASN A 4 -5.56 -8.71 -14.42
C ASN A 4 -6.34 -9.22 -15.64
N LYS A 5 -6.44 -10.52 -15.80
CA LYS A 5 -7.13 -11.12 -16.94
C LYS A 5 -8.60 -11.40 -16.66
N ASN A 6 -9.05 -11.21 -15.43
CA ASN A 6 -10.44 -11.49 -15.08
C ASN A 6 -11.28 -10.22 -15.18
N SER A 7 -12.00 -10.09 -16.30
CA SER A 7 -12.82 -8.92 -16.56
C SER A 7 -14.05 -8.83 -15.65
N LEU A 8 -14.38 -9.90 -14.93
CA LEU A 8 -15.59 -9.91 -14.11
C LEU A 8 -15.48 -8.97 -12.91
N ILE A 9 -14.29 -8.76 -12.37
CA ILE A 9 -14.13 -7.90 -11.20
C ILE A 9 -13.84 -6.45 -11.54
N LYS A 10 -13.49 -6.14 -12.79
CA LYS A 10 -13.27 -4.77 -13.26
C LYS A 10 -12.40 -3.94 -12.34
N ALA A 11 -11.15 -4.33 -12.20
CA ALA A 11 -10.17 -3.62 -11.38
C ALA A 11 -9.15 -2.95 -12.27
N LYS A 12 -8.67 -1.78 -11.81
CA LYS A 12 -7.66 -1.01 -12.54
C LYS A 12 -6.28 -1.31 -11.94
N TYR A 13 -5.34 -1.71 -12.79
CA TYR A 13 -3.98 -2.02 -12.36
C TYR A 13 -3.22 -0.74 -12.07
N GLU A 14 -2.68 -0.65 -10.84
CA GLU A 14 -1.94 0.53 -10.37
C GLU A 14 -2.65 1.84 -10.70
N GLY A 15 -3.98 1.85 -10.52
CA GLY A 15 -4.80 2.97 -10.94
C GLY A 15 -4.68 4.22 -10.09
N GLN A 16 -4.12 4.12 -8.88
CA GLN A 16 -4.02 5.27 -8.00
C GLN A 16 -2.91 5.08 -6.97
N THR A 17 -2.20 6.18 -6.68
CA THR A 17 -1.21 6.22 -5.62
C THR A 17 -1.80 7.02 -4.46
N TYR A 18 -1.75 6.45 -3.27
CA TYR A 18 -2.26 7.09 -2.06
C TYR A 18 -1.13 7.70 -1.26
N GLU A 19 -1.33 8.92 -0.80
CA GLU A 19 -0.40 9.58 0.10
C GLU A 19 -0.80 9.22 1.52
N ILE A 20 -0.16 8.17 2.06
CA ILE A 20 -0.57 7.62 3.36
C ILE A 20 -0.02 8.40 4.54
N VAL A 21 1.12 9.07 4.36
CA VAL A 21 1.63 10.03 5.33
C VAL A 21 2.05 11.26 4.55
N PRO A 22 1.44 12.42 4.80
CA PRO A 22 1.82 13.63 4.07
C PRO A 22 3.24 14.08 4.43
N SER A 23 3.87 14.84 3.56
CA SER A 23 5.19 15.38 3.84
C SER A 23 5.10 16.32 5.05
N PHE A 24 6.20 16.40 5.79
CA PHE A 24 6.25 17.24 6.98
C PHE A 24 7.67 17.74 7.20
N SER A 25 7.80 18.74 8.06
CA SER A 25 9.11 19.27 8.43
C SER A 25 9.53 18.69 9.77
N PHE A 26 10.71 18.06 9.78
CA PHE A 26 11.28 17.55 11.02
C PHE A 26 12.25 18.62 11.52
N ASN A 27 11.88 19.29 12.59
CA ASN A 27 12.64 20.43 13.09
C ASN A 27 13.58 20.10 14.24
N ASN A 28 13.58 18.87 14.67
CA ASN A 28 14.42 18.42 15.78
C ASN A 28 15.81 18.04 15.28
N LYS A 29 16.72 17.86 16.22
CA LYS A 29 18.04 17.31 15.88
C LYS A 29 17.95 15.81 15.70
N SER A 30 18.75 15.29 14.79
CA SER A 30 18.88 13.85 14.58
C SER A 30 20.29 13.56 14.14
N TYR A 31 21.00 12.73 14.89
CA TYR A 31 22.36 12.36 14.55
C TYR A 31 22.34 11.07 13.74
N GLU A 32 22.78 11.15 12.50
CA GLU A 32 22.68 10.05 11.54
C GLU A 32 23.78 10.14 10.50
N ARG A 33 24.01 9.02 9.82
CA ARG A 33 24.73 9.04 8.56
C ARG A 33 23.75 9.46 7.46
N GLN A 34 24.24 9.60 6.24
CA GLN A 34 23.36 9.85 5.10
C GLN A 34 22.41 8.67 4.88
N ALA A 35 21.33 8.89 4.13
CA ALA A 35 20.33 7.86 3.90
C ALA A 35 20.89 6.58 3.27
N ASN A 36 22.01 6.70 2.53
CA ASN A 36 22.68 5.54 1.92
C ASN A 36 23.69 4.86 2.85
N SER A 37 23.66 5.19 4.13
CA SER A 37 24.54 4.68 5.18
C SER A 37 26.02 5.10 5.00
N LYS A 38 26.27 6.09 4.15
CA LYS A 38 27.61 6.65 3.93
C LYS A 38 27.76 7.98 4.67
N GLY A 39 28.97 8.52 4.61
CA GLY A 39 29.26 9.80 5.23
C GLY A 39 29.48 9.69 6.73
N GLU A 40 29.64 10.85 7.37
CA GLU A 40 29.90 10.92 8.78
C GLU A 40 28.63 10.87 9.61
N TYR A 41 28.72 10.32 10.81
CA TYR A 41 27.67 10.36 11.80
C TYR A 41 27.64 11.77 12.38
N ARG A 42 26.64 12.56 12.02
CA ARG A 42 26.54 13.94 12.45
C ARG A 42 25.09 14.39 12.46
N GLU A 43 24.86 15.62 12.95
CA GLU A 43 23.52 16.16 13.04
C GLU A 43 22.97 16.44 11.63
N ARG A 44 21.80 15.87 11.33
CA ARG A 44 21.16 15.99 10.01
C ARG A 44 19.67 16.25 10.10
N GLY A 45 19.22 16.79 11.22
CA GLY A 45 17.82 17.15 11.37
C GLY A 45 17.47 18.44 10.63
N GLY A 46 16.34 19.02 10.98
CA GLY A 46 15.91 20.26 10.37
C GLY A 46 15.61 20.14 8.89
N LYS A 47 15.04 19.02 8.46
CA LYS A 47 14.77 18.74 7.05
C LYS A 47 13.29 18.49 6.79
N LYS A 48 12.91 18.74 5.55
CA LYS A 48 11.58 18.36 5.09
C LYS A 48 11.60 16.87 4.74
N ILE A 49 10.64 16.13 5.29
CA ILE A 49 10.47 14.71 5.05
C ILE A 49 9.41 14.53 3.97
N ARG A 50 9.74 13.75 2.96
CA ARG A 50 8.82 13.48 1.86
C ARG A 50 7.62 12.67 2.33
N ALA A 51 6.51 12.84 1.63
CA ALA A 51 5.34 12.02 1.86
C ALA A 51 5.65 10.54 1.67
N ILE A 52 4.98 9.70 2.43
CA ILE A 52 5.03 8.25 2.25
C ILE A 52 3.82 7.87 1.42
N THR A 53 4.07 7.24 0.28
CA THR A 53 3.01 6.88 -0.66
C THR A 53 2.88 5.37 -0.81
N TYR A 54 1.74 4.94 -1.31
CA TYR A 54 1.49 3.53 -1.56
C TYR A 54 0.61 3.36 -2.79
N THR A 55 1.04 2.50 -3.72
CA THR A 55 0.29 2.19 -4.94
C THR A 55 -0.10 0.71 -4.89
N PRO A 56 -1.35 0.39 -4.57
CA PRO A 56 -1.79 -1.01 -4.60
C PRO A 56 -1.87 -1.55 -6.02
N ASP A 57 -1.81 -2.88 -6.15
CA ASP A 57 -1.81 -3.50 -7.47
C ASP A 57 -3.11 -3.28 -8.22
N PHE A 58 -4.25 -3.46 -7.58
CA PHE A 58 -5.55 -3.32 -8.24
C PHE A 58 -6.52 -2.53 -7.38
N ILE A 59 -7.24 -1.64 -8.02
CA ILE A 59 -8.27 -0.83 -7.38
C ILE A 59 -9.58 -1.02 -8.13
N GLY A 60 -10.59 -1.47 -7.43
CA GLY A 60 -11.93 -1.60 -7.99
C GLY A 60 -12.93 -0.81 -7.16
N ARG A 61 -14.19 -0.96 -7.49
CA ARG A 61 -15.26 -0.26 -6.81
C ARG A 61 -15.55 -0.93 -5.47
N GLY A 62 -15.10 -0.30 -4.39
CA GLY A 62 -15.29 -0.81 -3.05
C GLY A 62 -14.28 -1.83 -2.60
N PHE A 63 -13.23 -2.07 -3.39
CA PHE A 63 -12.20 -3.02 -3.00
C PHE A 63 -10.83 -2.64 -3.55
N ILE A 64 -9.79 -3.11 -2.87
CA ILE A 64 -8.40 -2.92 -3.26
C ILE A 64 -7.69 -4.25 -3.07
N ILE A 65 -6.86 -4.62 -4.04
CA ILE A 65 -6.14 -5.90 -4.03
C ILE A 65 -4.65 -5.64 -4.10
N GLU A 66 -3.91 -6.26 -3.19
CA GLU A 66 -2.45 -6.28 -3.21
C GLU A 66 -1.99 -7.72 -3.38
N CYS A 67 -1.37 -8.03 -4.51
CA CYS A 67 -0.87 -9.37 -4.79
C CYS A 67 0.57 -9.48 -4.30
N LYS A 68 0.82 -10.31 -3.29
CA LYS A 68 2.15 -10.45 -2.72
C LYS A 68 2.58 -11.90 -2.66
N GLY A 69 3.54 -12.27 -3.53
CA GLY A 69 4.21 -13.55 -3.41
C GLY A 69 5.33 -13.52 -2.39
N ARG A 70 6.05 -12.39 -2.31
CA ARG A 70 7.13 -12.20 -1.35
C ARG A 70 7.08 -10.80 -0.77
N PRO A 71 6.78 -10.65 0.51
CA PRO A 71 6.87 -9.35 1.15
C PRO A 71 8.34 -8.94 1.32
N ASN A 72 8.66 -7.69 1.06
CA ASN A 72 9.96 -7.14 1.39
C ASN A 72 9.92 -6.57 2.82
N GLU A 73 11.07 -6.13 3.32
CA GLU A 73 11.18 -5.67 4.70
C GLU A 73 10.27 -4.50 5.04
N SER A 74 10.03 -3.60 4.10
CA SER A 74 9.21 -2.41 4.35
C SER A 74 7.73 -2.65 4.15
N PHE A 75 7.35 -3.75 3.49
CA PHE A 75 5.95 -3.97 3.14
C PHE A 75 5.04 -4.13 4.35
N PRO A 76 5.38 -4.92 5.39
CA PRO A 76 4.46 -5.06 6.53
C PRO A 76 4.13 -3.73 7.20
N LEU A 77 5.12 -2.84 7.34
CA LEU A 77 4.89 -1.53 7.92
C LEU A 77 4.01 -0.67 7.01
N ARG A 78 4.32 -0.64 5.73
CA ARG A 78 3.53 0.14 4.77
C ARG A 78 2.10 -0.35 4.70
N TRP A 79 1.88 -1.66 4.77
CA TRP A 79 0.55 -2.24 4.77
C TRP A 79 -0.25 -1.82 6.00
N LYS A 80 0.39 -1.79 7.17
CA LYS A 80 -0.26 -1.30 8.39
C LYS A 80 -0.67 0.17 8.24
N LEU A 81 0.22 1.00 7.73
CA LEU A 81 -0.07 2.41 7.51
C LEU A 81 -1.21 2.57 6.50
N PHE A 82 -1.20 1.77 5.45
CA PHE A 82 -2.26 1.81 4.46
C PHE A 82 -3.61 1.41 5.06
N LYS A 83 -3.64 0.39 5.90
CA LYS A 83 -4.86 -0.01 6.60
C LYS A 83 -5.41 1.14 7.45
N LYS A 84 -4.54 1.85 8.15
CA LYS A 84 -4.97 3.00 8.93
C LYS A 84 -5.55 4.08 8.04
N TYR A 85 -4.89 4.36 6.92
CA TYR A 85 -5.36 5.34 5.95
C TYR A 85 -6.74 4.97 5.43
N ILE A 86 -6.91 3.73 5.01
CA ILE A 86 -8.18 3.24 4.45
C ILE A 86 -9.30 3.30 5.50
N SER A 87 -9.01 2.89 6.73
CA SER A 87 -10.03 2.93 7.78
C SER A 87 -10.51 4.34 8.09
N THR A 88 -9.64 5.33 7.89
CA THR A 88 -9.97 6.73 8.15
C THR A 88 -10.69 7.39 6.96
N HIS A 89 -10.19 7.15 5.76
CA HIS A 89 -10.65 7.89 4.58
C HIS A 89 -11.62 7.12 3.68
N HIS A 90 -11.61 5.79 3.76
CA HIS A 90 -12.44 4.94 2.90
C HIS A 90 -12.96 3.75 3.68
N PRO A 91 -13.81 3.99 4.70
CA PRO A 91 -14.20 2.92 5.64
C PRO A 91 -14.99 1.78 5.02
N ASP A 92 -15.56 1.98 3.83
CA ASP A 92 -16.34 0.94 3.17
C ASP A 92 -15.53 0.08 2.21
N VAL A 93 -14.24 0.38 2.05
CA VAL A 93 -13.38 -0.38 1.14
C VAL A 93 -12.88 -1.64 1.83
N VAL A 94 -12.96 -2.77 1.12
CA VAL A 94 -12.43 -4.05 1.58
C VAL A 94 -11.07 -4.28 0.95
N LEU A 95 -10.12 -4.74 1.76
CA LEU A 95 -8.78 -5.04 1.29
C LEU A 95 -8.60 -6.54 1.12
N TYR A 96 -7.89 -6.93 0.08
CA TYR A 96 -7.55 -8.32 -0.21
C TYR A 96 -6.05 -8.40 -0.46
N LYS A 97 -5.41 -9.41 0.12
CA LYS A 97 -3.97 -9.59 -0.05
C LYS A 97 -3.65 -11.05 -0.35
N PRO A 98 -4.00 -11.52 -1.56
CA PRO A 98 -3.71 -12.89 -1.94
C PRO A 98 -2.21 -13.11 -2.16
N GLN A 99 -1.70 -14.25 -1.78
CA GLN A 99 -0.29 -14.61 -1.95
C GLN A 99 -0.09 -15.81 -2.87
N THR A 100 -1.14 -16.57 -3.14
CA THR A 100 -1.08 -17.76 -3.98
C THR A 100 -2.13 -17.67 -5.06
N LYS A 101 -1.99 -18.54 -6.09
CA LYS A 101 -2.99 -18.63 -7.14
C LYS A 101 -4.37 -18.97 -6.58
N LYS A 102 -4.42 -19.89 -5.64
CA LYS A 102 -5.68 -20.27 -5.00
C LYS A 102 -6.32 -19.07 -4.30
N GLU A 103 -5.52 -18.29 -3.59
CA GLU A 103 -6.03 -17.11 -2.89
C GLU A 103 -6.47 -16.03 -3.86
N CYS A 104 -5.83 -15.91 -5.02
CA CYS A 104 -6.30 -15.00 -6.05
C CYS A 104 -7.69 -15.43 -6.54
N GLU A 105 -7.90 -16.73 -6.75
CA GLU A 105 -9.20 -17.25 -7.15
C GLU A 105 -10.26 -17.02 -6.08
N GLU A 106 -9.91 -17.24 -4.82
CA GLU A 106 -10.80 -16.95 -3.71
C GLU A 106 -11.18 -15.47 -3.64
N THR A 107 -10.21 -14.60 -3.89
CA THR A 107 -10.45 -13.15 -3.88
C THR A 107 -11.49 -12.78 -4.92
N VAL A 108 -11.35 -13.29 -6.15
CA VAL A 108 -12.32 -13.03 -7.20
C VAL A 108 -13.71 -13.53 -6.79
N SER A 109 -13.78 -14.72 -6.23
CA SER A 109 -15.05 -15.29 -5.77
C SER A 109 -15.71 -14.43 -4.69
N LEU A 110 -14.93 -13.97 -3.73
CA LEU A 110 -15.45 -13.13 -2.65
C LEU A 110 -15.99 -11.80 -3.19
N ILE A 111 -15.27 -11.19 -4.12
CA ILE A 111 -15.70 -9.92 -4.72
C ILE A 111 -16.98 -10.12 -5.50
N LEU A 112 -17.05 -11.17 -6.32
CA LEU A 112 -18.25 -11.46 -7.11
C LEU A 112 -19.44 -11.82 -6.23
N GLY A 113 -19.20 -12.57 -5.16
CA GLY A 113 -20.26 -12.91 -4.22
C GLY A 113 -20.87 -11.67 -3.56
N LYS A 114 -20.04 -10.73 -3.15
CA LYS A 114 -20.50 -9.47 -2.57
C LYS A 114 -21.32 -8.65 -3.57
N ARG A 115 -20.96 -8.70 -4.84
CA ARG A 115 -21.64 -7.91 -5.86
C ARG A 115 -23.02 -8.46 -6.22
N LYS A 116 -23.24 -9.74 -5.95
CA LYS A 116 -24.53 -10.37 -6.24
C LYS A 116 -25.59 -10.04 -5.21
N THR A 117 -25.18 -9.56 -4.08
CA THR A 117 -26.11 -9.16 -3.02
C THR A 117 -26.29 -7.66 -2.99
#